data_10ad41d05f4705e0ca85a25fd69e6835
#
_entry.id   10ad41d05f4705e0ca85a25fd69e6835
#
_cell.length_a   1.000
_cell.length_b   1.000
_cell.length_c   1.000
_cell.angle_alpha   90.00
_cell.angle_beta   90.00
_cell.angle_gamma   90.00
#
_symmetry.space_group_name_H-M   'P 1'
#
loop_
_entity.id
_entity.type
_entity.pdbx_description
1 polymer ?
#
loop_
_entity_poly.entity_id
_entity_poly.type
_entity_poly.pdbx_seq_one_letter_code
_entity_poly.pdbx_strand_id
1 'polypeptide(L)'
;MFIHPDYRGLRLARRMYEYRKELCEKLNLKAIMFGGRLPNYHKYADRMRPKEYIDKVRQREIFDPVLLFQLSNDFHVRKVMRNYLPNDEESKHFACLLQWDNIYYQEPTEEYISPKTTVRVGLVQWQMRSYKTLDDLFEQVEFFVDSVSGYQSDFVLFPEYFNAPLMARFNDASESQAIRGLARYTDEIRERFINLAIRYNINIITGSMPLIKEDGLLYNVGFLCRRDGTYEMYEKLHVTPDEMKCWGLSGGKAIRTFE
;
A
#
# COMPACT_ATOMS: atom_id res chain seq x y z
N MET A 1 11.27 -4.72 15.74
CA MET A 1 12.68 -4.85 15.34
C MET A 1 13.27 -6.04 16.08
N PHE A 2 13.85 -6.98 15.35
CA PHE A 2 14.49 -8.17 15.91
C PHE A 2 15.95 -8.23 15.43
N ILE A 3 16.88 -8.59 16.33
CA ILE A 3 18.28 -8.83 16.01
C ILE A 3 18.60 -10.26 16.39
N HIS A 4 19.11 -11.03 15.43
CA HIS A 4 19.52 -12.41 15.64
C HIS A 4 20.52 -12.48 16.81
N PRO A 5 20.45 -13.50 17.68
CA PRO A 5 21.31 -13.61 18.86
C PRO A 5 22.79 -13.42 18.57
N ASP A 6 23.31 -13.99 17.50
CA ASP A 6 24.73 -13.95 17.13
C ASP A 6 25.24 -12.53 16.80
N TYR A 7 24.34 -11.59 16.51
CA TYR A 7 24.67 -10.20 16.18
C TYR A 7 24.32 -9.23 17.32
N ARG A 8 23.94 -9.74 18.50
CA ARG A 8 23.70 -8.91 19.68
C ARG A 8 25.02 -8.42 20.25
N GLY A 9 25.00 -7.28 20.92
CA GLY A 9 26.21 -6.66 21.46
C GLY A 9 26.94 -5.74 20.49
N LEU A 10 26.67 -5.81 19.17
CA LEU A 10 27.28 -4.98 18.12
C LEU A 10 26.63 -3.60 17.96
N ARG A 11 25.79 -3.19 18.90
CA ARG A 11 25.02 -1.92 18.89
C ARG A 11 24.15 -1.70 17.62
N LEU A 12 23.83 -2.77 16.88
CA LEU A 12 23.06 -2.67 15.64
C LEU A 12 21.68 -2.05 15.87
N ALA A 13 20.99 -2.42 16.96
CA ALA A 13 19.68 -1.84 17.27
C ALA A 13 19.74 -0.32 17.44
N ARG A 14 20.77 0.20 18.10
CA ARG A 14 20.99 1.65 18.26
C ARG A 14 21.23 2.32 16.92
N ARG A 15 22.10 1.77 16.08
CA ARG A 15 22.38 2.28 14.74
C ARG A 15 21.13 2.30 13.86
N MET A 16 20.25 1.30 14.00
CA MET A 16 18.97 1.28 13.29
C MET A 16 18.00 2.38 13.77
N TYR A 17 18.00 2.73 15.05
CA TYR A 17 17.23 3.87 15.54
C TYR A 17 17.80 5.20 15.04
N GLU A 18 19.12 5.36 15.09
CA GLU A 18 19.80 6.55 14.55
C GLU A 18 19.45 6.75 13.08
N TYR A 19 19.58 5.70 12.25
CA TYR A 19 19.20 5.77 10.83
C TYR A 19 17.73 6.14 10.60
N ARG A 20 16.80 5.61 11.42
CA ARG A 20 15.38 5.96 11.32
C ARG A 20 15.11 7.41 11.70
N LYS A 21 15.83 7.95 12.69
CA LYS A 21 15.76 9.37 13.05
C LYS A 21 16.26 10.25 11.91
N GLU A 22 17.41 9.94 11.33
CA GLU A 22 17.94 10.63 10.15
C GLU A 22 16.95 10.60 8.97
N LEU A 23 16.31 9.45 8.74
CA LEU A 23 15.30 9.32 7.70
C LEU A 23 14.07 10.19 7.99
N CYS A 24 13.61 10.22 9.24
CA CYS A 24 12.51 11.05 9.70
C CYS A 24 12.82 12.54 9.48
N GLU A 25 14.03 12.97 9.78
CA GLU A 25 14.51 14.34 9.54
C GLU A 25 14.57 14.66 8.04
N LYS A 26 15.20 13.80 7.24
CA LYS A 26 15.29 13.96 5.77
C LYS A 26 13.93 14.07 5.09
N LEU A 27 12.94 13.34 5.60
CA LEU A 27 11.57 13.34 5.06
C LEU A 27 10.70 14.44 5.69
N ASN A 28 11.25 15.28 6.55
CA ASN A 28 10.52 16.30 7.31
C ASN A 28 9.28 15.72 8.02
N LEU A 29 9.41 14.52 8.61
CA LEU A 29 8.35 13.92 9.40
C LEU A 29 8.39 14.45 10.83
N LYS A 30 7.23 14.64 11.45
CA LYS A 30 7.09 15.26 12.76
C LYS A 30 7.62 14.41 13.91
N ALA A 31 7.46 13.09 13.81
CA ALA A 31 7.81 12.18 14.89
C ALA A 31 7.93 10.72 14.40
N ILE A 32 8.58 9.90 15.21
CA ILE A 32 8.56 8.43 15.10
C ILE A 32 7.73 7.89 16.26
N MET A 33 6.73 7.04 15.95
CA MET A 33 5.87 6.43 16.97
C MET A 33 5.81 4.91 16.78
N PHE A 34 5.83 4.18 17.89
CA PHE A 34 5.63 2.72 17.88
C PHE A 34 5.22 2.18 19.25
N GLY A 35 4.72 0.93 19.26
CA GLY A 35 4.41 0.20 20.48
C GLY A 35 5.64 -0.55 21.02
N GLY A 36 6.03 -0.28 22.25
CA GLY A 36 7.10 -0.99 22.97
C GLY A 36 6.52 -2.02 23.94
N ARG A 37 7.05 -3.25 23.90
CA ARG A 37 6.69 -4.31 24.84
C ARG A 37 7.24 -4.04 26.26
N LEU A 38 6.63 -4.67 27.26
CA LEU A 38 7.02 -4.64 28.66
C LEU A 38 7.36 -6.06 29.16
N PRO A 39 8.42 -6.72 28.64
CA PRO A 39 8.63 -8.15 28.84
C PRO A 39 8.79 -8.57 30.30
N ASN A 40 9.24 -7.70 31.19
CA ASN A 40 9.36 -8.00 32.61
C ASN A 40 8.13 -7.63 33.43
N TYR A 41 7.08 -7.07 32.83
CA TYR A 41 5.92 -6.62 33.58
C TYR A 41 5.17 -7.75 34.27
N HIS A 42 5.14 -8.96 33.70
CA HIS A 42 4.51 -10.13 34.33
C HIS A 42 5.01 -10.42 35.76
N LYS A 43 6.27 -10.07 36.08
CA LYS A 43 6.84 -10.26 37.43
C LYS A 43 6.27 -9.31 38.47
N TYR A 44 5.62 -8.26 38.04
CA TYR A 44 5.14 -7.16 38.89
C TYR A 44 3.63 -6.90 38.76
N ALA A 45 2.97 -7.58 37.83
CA ALA A 45 1.56 -7.33 37.48
C ALA A 45 0.60 -7.49 38.66
N ASP A 46 0.91 -8.37 39.63
CA ASP A 46 0.11 -8.60 40.84
C ASP A 46 0.28 -7.49 41.88
N ARG A 47 1.32 -6.67 41.78
CA ARG A 47 1.72 -5.70 42.81
C ARG A 47 1.57 -4.26 42.36
N MET A 48 1.59 -3.99 41.06
CA MET A 48 1.53 -2.63 40.52
C MET A 48 0.87 -2.56 39.15
N ARG A 49 0.26 -1.41 38.87
CA ARG A 49 -0.35 -1.12 37.57
C ARG A 49 0.71 -0.84 36.50
N PRO A 50 0.39 -1.05 35.21
CA PRO A 50 1.37 -0.83 34.12
C PRO A 50 1.98 0.57 34.14
N LYS A 51 1.23 1.60 34.47
CA LYS A 51 1.75 2.97 34.54
C LYS A 51 2.79 3.13 35.65
N GLU A 52 2.53 2.60 36.81
CA GLU A 52 3.47 2.63 37.96
C GLU A 52 4.74 1.84 37.63
N TYR A 53 4.61 0.68 36.99
CA TYR A 53 5.75 -0.09 36.51
C TYR A 53 6.63 0.72 35.54
N ILE A 54 6.02 1.40 34.57
CA ILE A 54 6.74 2.25 33.60
C ILE A 54 7.47 3.40 34.31
N ASP A 55 6.82 4.04 35.28
CA ASP A 55 7.44 5.14 36.03
C ASP A 55 8.63 4.65 36.84
N LYS A 56 8.56 3.47 37.46
CA LYS A 56 9.68 2.84 38.16
C LYS A 56 10.83 2.42 37.22
N VAL A 57 10.51 1.96 36.01
CA VAL A 57 11.55 1.70 35.00
C VAL A 57 12.22 2.99 34.56
N ARG A 58 11.48 4.09 34.38
CA ARG A 58 12.04 5.41 34.05
C ARG A 58 12.97 5.93 35.16
N GLN A 59 12.62 5.68 36.42
CA GLN A 59 13.42 6.05 37.59
C GLN A 59 14.59 5.08 37.83
N ARG A 60 14.74 4.03 37.01
CA ARG A 60 15.74 2.95 37.11
C ARG A 60 15.64 2.11 38.39
N GLU A 61 14.48 2.13 39.03
CA GLU A 61 14.19 1.25 40.19
C GLU A 61 13.90 -0.20 39.73
N ILE A 62 13.36 -0.36 38.53
CA ILE A 62 13.08 -1.64 37.90
C ILE A 62 13.84 -1.73 36.58
N PHE A 63 14.45 -2.88 36.33
CA PHE A 63 15.11 -3.16 35.06
C PHE A 63 14.13 -3.81 34.07
N ASP A 64 13.84 -3.13 32.96
CA ASP A 64 13.18 -3.70 31.80
C ASP A 64 14.07 -3.50 30.57
N PRO A 65 14.58 -4.58 29.94
CA PRO A 65 15.59 -4.46 28.89
C PRO A 65 15.08 -3.78 27.63
N VAL A 66 13.78 -3.92 27.32
CA VAL A 66 13.18 -3.33 26.11
C VAL A 66 12.85 -1.87 26.34
N LEU A 67 12.12 -1.56 27.42
CA LEU A 67 11.72 -0.19 27.70
C LEU A 67 12.92 0.71 28.01
N LEU A 68 13.89 0.25 28.83
CA LEU A 68 15.09 1.03 29.12
C LEU A 68 15.91 1.31 27.87
N PHE A 69 16.03 0.32 26.96
CA PHE A 69 16.73 0.52 25.71
C PHE A 69 16.04 1.59 24.83
N GLN A 70 14.72 1.58 24.78
CA GLN A 70 13.93 2.56 24.03
C GLN A 70 14.06 3.97 24.64
N LEU A 71 13.96 4.09 25.95
CA LEU A 71 14.16 5.35 26.67
C LEU A 71 15.59 5.90 26.50
N SER A 72 16.61 5.02 26.49
CA SER A 72 18.02 5.43 26.27
C SER A 72 18.33 5.87 24.82
N ASN A 73 17.37 5.69 23.90
CA ASN A 73 17.41 6.20 22.55
C ASN A 73 16.43 7.37 22.34
N ASP A 74 16.17 8.15 23.39
CA ASP A 74 15.38 9.38 23.43
C ASP A 74 13.91 9.22 23.02
N PHE A 75 13.37 7.99 23.16
CA PHE A 75 11.93 7.81 23.02
C PHE A 75 11.23 8.08 24.34
N HIS A 76 10.07 8.74 24.26
CA HIS A 76 9.27 9.10 25.42
C HIS A 76 7.96 8.32 25.43
N VAL A 77 7.54 7.84 26.62
CA VAL A 77 6.25 7.18 26.78
C VAL A 77 5.13 8.19 26.72
N ARG A 78 4.19 8.04 25.79
CA ARG A 78 3.00 8.89 25.63
C ARG A 78 1.79 8.31 26.34
N LYS A 79 1.57 7.01 26.19
CA LYS A 79 0.45 6.32 26.86
C LYS A 79 0.70 4.84 27.00
N VAL A 80 -0.08 4.19 27.88
CA VAL A 80 -0.18 2.74 27.99
C VAL A 80 -1.27 2.24 27.06
N MET A 81 -0.95 1.22 26.27
CA MET A 81 -1.90 0.53 25.39
C MET A 81 -2.28 -0.82 25.99
N ARG A 82 -3.58 -1.16 25.94
CA ARG A 82 -4.11 -2.45 26.38
C ARG A 82 -4.38 -3.33 25.16
N ASN A 83 -4.23 -4.62 25.33
CA ASN A 83 -4.50 -5.62 24.28
C ASN A 83 -3.76 -5.32 22.96
N TYR A 84 -2.56 -4.78 23.08
CA TYR A 84 -1.76 -4.39 21.91
C TYR A 84 -1.23 -5.61 21.15
N LEU A 85 -0.75 -6.64 21.89
CA LEU A 85 -0.34 -7.92 21.33
C LEU A 85 -1.08 -9.02 22.08
N PRO A 86 -2.07 -9.67 21.46
CA PRO A 86 -2.93 -10.66 22.15
C PRO A 86 -2.19 -11.86 22.74
N ASN A 87 -1.03 -12.22 22.16
CA ASN A 87 -0.24 -13.38 22.58
C ASN A 87 0.98 -13.01 23.44
N ASP A 88 1.07 -11.78 23.93
CA ASP A 88 2.21 -11.31 24.74
C ASP A 88 1.94 -11.42 26.24
N GLU A 89 2.04 -12.66 26.77
CA GLU A 89 1.85 -12.95 28.19
C GLU A 89 2.90 -12.30 29.08
N GLU A 90 4.13 -12.10 28.59
CA GLU A 90 5.20 -11.46 29.35
C GLU A 90 4.87 -9.99 29.67
N SER A 91 4.25 -9.30 28.73
CA SER A 91 3.78 -7.91 28.93
C SER A 91 2.34 -7.84 29.47
N LYS A 92 1.70 -8.98 29.78
CA LYS A 92 0.28 -9.05 30.16
C LYS A 92 -0.60 -8.28 29.17
N HIS A 93 -0.31 -8.41 27.87
CA HIS A 93 -0.99 -7.74 26.74
C HIS A 93 -0.86 -6.21 26.76
N PHE A 94 -0.03 -5.62 27.63
CA PHE A 94 0.22 -4.19 27.66
C PHE A 94 1.43 -3.79 26.83
N ALA A 95 1.38 -2.58 26.30
CA ALA A 95 2.53 -1.95 25.63
C ALA A 95 2.57 -0.46 25.97
N CYS A 96 3.71 0.16 25.73
CA CYS A 96 3.85 1.61 25.76
C CYS A 96 3.77 2.15 24.33
N LEU A 97 2.97 3.19 24.11
CA LEU A 97 3.15 4.03 22.95
C LEU A 97 4.35 4.94 23.20
N LEU A 98 5.38 4.74 22.41
CA LEU A 98 6.63 5.49 22.47
C LEU A 98 6.70 6.47 21.29
N GLN A 99 7.27 7.63 21.55
CA GLN A 99 7.44 8.70 20.56
C GLN A 99 8.81 9.33 20.70
N TRP A 100 9.42 9.59 19.57
CA TRP A 100 10.55 10.49 19.42
C TRP A 100 10.09 11.64 18.53
N ASP A 101 10.34 12.89 18.96
CA ASP A 101 9.95 14.09 18.23
C ASP A 101 11.12 14.59 17.41
N ASN A 102 10.89 14.88 16.14
CA ASN A 102 11.85 15.53 15.26
C ASN A 102 11.92 17.03 15.58
N ILE A 103 12.95 17.44 16.27
CA ILE A 103 13.17 18.86 16.66
C ILE A 103 13.44 19.77 15.45
N TYR A 104 13.82 19.19 14.31
CA TYR A 104 14.06 19.91 13.06
C TYR A 104 12.82 19.94 12.16
N TYR A 105 11.71 19.38 12.63
CA TYR A 105 10.45 19.39 11.88
C TYR A 105 10.01 20.84 11.63
N GLN A 106 9.78 21.15 10.36
CA GLN A 106 9.21 22.42 9.94
C GLN A 106 7.76 22.14 9.50
N GLU A 107 6.82 22.84 10.14
CA GLU A 107 5.44 22.78 9.64
C GLU A 107 5.43 23.27 8.20
N PRO A 108 4.81 22.52 7.27
CA PRO A 108 4.61 23.01 5.93
C PRO A 108 3.83 24.32 6.04
N THR A 109 4.47 25.45 5.81
CA THR A 109 3.76 26.71 5.58
C THR A 109 2.94 26.50 4.32
N GLU A 110 1.72 27.03 4.25
CA GLU A 110 0.85 26.91 3.06
C GLU A 110 1.55 27.35 1.76
N GLU A 111 2.60 28.14 1.85
CA GLU A 111 3.47 28.53 0.74
C GLU A 111 4.46 27.43 0.28
N TYR A 112 4.68 26.36 1.07
CA TYR A 112 5.61 25.25 0.74
C TYR A 112 4.91 23.93 0.35
N ILE A 113 3.64 23.94 0.05
CA ILE A 113 3.12 23.00 -0.92
C ILE A 113 3.57 23.53 -2.29
N SER A 114 4.87 23.50 -2.53
CA SER A 114 5.36 23.55 -3.89
C SER A 114 4.66 22.39 -4.60
N PRO A 115 3.74 22.68 -5.52
CA PRO A 115 3.04 21.58 -6.21
C PRO A 115 4.14 20.69 -6.73
N LYS A 116 4.03 19.37 -6.48
CA LYS A 116 5.02 18.41 -6.97
C LYS A 116 5.21 18.69 -8.46
N THR A 117 6.27 19.40 -8.81
CA THR A 117 6.50 19.90 -10.17
C THR A 117 6.85 18.77 -11.13
N THR A 118 7.19 17.61 -10.60
CA THR A 118 7.55 16.42 -11.39
C THR A 118 6.67 15.25 -10.99
N VAL A 119 5.96 14.70 -11.95
CA VAL A 119 5.19 13.45 -11.82
C VAL A 119 5.99 12.33 -12.50
N ARG A 120 6.23 11.25 -11.77
CA ARG A 120 6.92 10.07 -12.30
C ARG A 120 5.89 9.00 -12.69
N VAL A 121 5.87 8.63 -13.95
CA VAL A 121 4.96 7.63 -14.50
C VAL A 121 5.74 6.44 -15.01
N GLY A 122 5.44 5.24 -14.51
CA GLY A 122 5.93 3.99 -15.07
C GLY A 122 4.99 3.48 -16.15
N LEU A 123 5.50 3.31 -17.37
CA LEU A 123 4.74 2.76 -18.50
C LEU A 123 5.05 1.27 -18.62
N VAL A 124 4.02 0.44 -18.57
CA VAL A 124 4.18 -1.01 -18.70
C VAL A 124 4.21 -1.39 -20.18
N GLN A 125 5.36 -1.88 -20.63
CA GLN A 125 5.44 -2.54 -21.92
C GLN A 125 4.99 -3.99 -21.77
N TRP A 126 3.73 -4.23 -22.09
CA TRP A 126 3.06 -5.51 -21.88
C TRP A 126 3.35 -6.48 -23.01
N GLN A 127 3.72 -7.71 -22.67
CA GLN A 127 3.81 -8.80 -23.63
C GLN A 127 2.55 -9.66 -23.54
N MET A 128 1.83 -9.82 -24.64
CA MET A 128 0.68 -10.72 -24.75
C MET A 128 1.15 -12.17 -24.66
N ARG A 129 0.96 -12.78 -23.48
CA ARG A 129 1.28 -14.19 -23.21
C ARG A 129 -0.02 -14.94 -22.94
N SER A 130 -0.05 -16.23 -23.18
CA SER A 130 -1.19 -17.05 -22.78
C SER A 130 -1.25 -17.21 -21.27
N TYR A 131 -2.38 -16.88 -20.66
CA TYR A 131 -2.67 -17.09 -19.25
C TYR A 131 -3.81 -18.08 -19.09
N LYS A 132 -3.65 -19.04 -18.19
CA LYS A 132 -4.68 -20.06 -17.93
C LYS A 132 -5.75 -19.54 -16.97
N THR A 133 -5.36 -18.69 -16.05
CA THR A 133 -6.23 -18.13 -14.99
C THR A 133 -6.07 -16.63 -14.88
N LEU A 134 -7.01 -16.00 -14.19
CA LEU A 134 -6.88 -14.59 -13.81
C LEU A 134 -5.73 -14.39 -12.81
N ASP A 135 -5.44 -15.38 -11.99
CA ASP A 135 -4.33 -15.33 -11.03
C ASP A 135 -2.97 -15.28 -11.75
N ASP A 136 -2.78 -16.12 -12.79
CA ASP A 136 -1.55 -16.08 -13.62
C ASP A 136 -1.35 -14.71 -14.27
N LEU A 137 -2.43 -14.07 -14.74
CA LEU A 137 -2.39 -12.71 -15.27
C LEU A 137 -1.96 -11.72 -14.19
N PHE A 138 -2.52 -11.84 -12.98
CA PHE A 138 -2.25 -10.91 -11.88
C PHE A 138 -0.88 -11.11 -11.24
N GLU A 139 -0.27 -12.27 -11.29
CA GLU A 139 1.14 -12.44 -10.93
C GLU A 139 2.04 -11.54 -11.80
N GLN A 140 1.76 -11.48 -13.11
CA GLN A 140 2.50 -10.59 -14.01
C GLN A 140 2.17 -9.11 -13.79
N VAL A 141 0.91 -8.77 -13.52
CA VAL A 141 0.49 -7.41 -13.19
C VAL A 141 1.21 -6.94 -11.91
N GLU A 142 1.18 -7.75 -10.86
CA GLU A 142 1.80 -7.43 -9.57
C GLU A 142 3.32 -7.23 -9.71
N PHE A 143 4.00 -8.05 -10.52
CA PHE A 143 5.43 -7.87 -10.83
C PHE A 143 5.73 -6.47 -11.37
N PHE A 144 4.92 -5.95 -12.30
CA PHE A 144 5.12 -4.60 -12.83
C PHE A 144 4.79 -3.53 -11.80
N VAL A 145 3.71 -3.68 -11.05
CA VAL A 145 3.31 -2.72 -10.00
C VAL A 145 4.39 -2.63 -8.94
N ASP A 146 4.91 -3.77 -8.45
CA ASP A 146 6.01 -3.83 -7.49
C ASP A 146 7.26 -3.13 -8.02
N SER A 147 7.68 -3.48 -9.23
CA SER A 147 8.85 -2.88 -9.87
C SER A 147 8.73 -1.37 -9.98
N VAL A 148 7.59 -0.86 -10.49
CA VAL A 148 7.36 0.58 -10.69
C VAL A 148 7.25 1.32 -9.34
N SER A 149 6.61 0.70 -8.33
CA SER A 149 6.52 1.29 -7.00
C SER A 149 7.89 1.41 -6.34
N GLY A 150 8.77 0.41 -6.53
CA GLY A 150 10.15 0.42 -6.05
C GLY A 150 10.97 1.62 -6.58
N TYR A 151 10.64 2.14 -7.76
CA TYR A 151 11.21 3.38 -8.30
C TYR A 151 10.56 4.65 -7.75
N GLN A 152 9.69 4.56 -6.74
CA GLN A 152 8.96 5.69 -6.16
C GLN A 152 8.18 6.49 -7.21
N SER A 153 7.57 5.78 -8.16
CA SER A 153 6.73 6.40 -9.17
C SER A 153 5.37 6.81 -8.59
N ASP A 154 4.75 7.82 -9.17
CA ASP A 154 3.43 8.30 -8.75
C ASP A 154 2.29 7.49 -9.36
N PHE A 155 2.55 7.04 -10.60
CA PHE A 155 1.59 6.27 -11.38
C PHE A 155 2.27 5.10 -12.07
N VAL A 156 1.53 4.02 -12.24
CA VAL A 156 1.81 2.96 -13.21
C VAL A 156 0.67 2.90 -14.22
N LEU A 157 1.01 2.81 -15.51
CA LEU A 157 0.06 2.78 -16.61
C LEU A 157 0.19 1.47 -17.39
N PHE A 158 -0.90 0.72 -17.46
CA PHE A 158 -1.06 -0.47 -18.30
C PHE A 158 -1.65 -0.12 -19.65
N PRO A 159 -1.39 -0.94 -20.70
CA PRO A 159 -1.90 -0.68 -22.04
C PRO A 159 -3.37 -1.08 -22.20
N GLU A 160 -3.95 -0.63 -23.31
CA GLU A 160 -5.27 -1.07 -23.76
C GLU A 160 -5.31 -2.60 -23.95
N TYR A 161 -6.40 -3.23 -23.52
CA TYR A 161 -6.63 -4.68 -23.64
C TYR A 161 -5.51 -5.58 -23.08
N PHE A 162 -4.82 -5.14 -22.02
CA PHE A 162 -3.78 -5.97 -21.39
C PHE A 162 -4.30 -7.36 -20.96
N ASN A 163 -5.61 -7.49 -20.74
CA ASN A 163 -6.32 -8.71 -20.36
C ASN A 163 -6.76 -9.57 -21.54
N ALA A 164 -6.52 -9.14 -22.81
CA ALA A 164 -6.90 -9.87 -24.01
C ALA A 164 -6.41 -11.33 -24.05
N PRO A 165 -5.25 -11.71 -23.48
CA PRO A 165 -4.85 -13.11 -23.45
C PRO A 165 -5.83 -14.07 -22.77
N LEU A 166 -6.70 -13.58 -21.89
CA LEU A 166 -7.77 -14.38 -21.29
C LEU A 166 -8.86 -14.78 -22.30
N MET A 167 -8.92 -14.10 -23.46
CA MET A 167 -9.85 -14.46 -24.55
C MET A 167 -9.57 -15.85 -25.12
N ALA A 168 -8.36 -16.39 -24.96
CA ALA A 168 -8.05 -17.76 -25.39
C ALA A 168 -9.01 -18.82 -24.81
N ARG A 169 -9.69 -18.50 -23.70
CA ARG A 169 -10.74 -19.35 -23.11
C ARG A 169 -12.04 -19.38 -23.90
N PHE A 170 -12.19 -18.52 -24.87
CA PHE A 170 -13.40 -18.32 -25.68
C PHE A 170 -13.13 -18.54 -27.19
N ASN A 171 -12.06 -19.29 -27.53
CA ASN A 171 -11.62 -19.51 -28.92
C ASN A 171 -12.69 -20.16 -29.83
N ASP A 172 -13.62 -20.92 -29.24
CA ASP A 172 -14.71 -21.57 -29.99
C ASP A 172 -15.94 -20.65 -30.18
N ALA A 173 -15.91 -19.45 -29.60
CA ALA A 173 -16.99 -18.47 -29.68
C ALA A 173 -16.75 -17.46 -30.81
N SER A 174 -17.82 -16.78 -31.28
CA SER A 174 -17.66 -15.64 -32.16
C SER A 174 -16.92 -14.50 -31.46
N GLU A 175 -16.29 -13.59 -32.22
CA GLU A 175 -15.55 -12.45 -31.70
C GLU A 175 -16.42 -11.62 -30.72
N SER A 176 -17.66 -11.35 -31.07
CA SER A 176 -18.60 -10.64 -30.20
C SER A 176 -18.94 -11.39 -28.92
N GLN A 177 -18.99 -12.71 -28.94
CA GLN A 177 -19.19 -13.52 -27.74
C GLN A 177 -17.92 -13.58 -26.88
N ALA A 178 -16.76 -13.70 -27.51
CA ALA A 178 -15.47 -13.74 -26.83
C ALA A 178 -15.17 -12.45 -26.05
N ILE A 179 -15.41 -11.29 -26.66
CA ILE A 179 -15.19 -9.99 -26.00
C ILE A 179 -16.18 -9.78 -24.83
N ARG A 180 -17.43 -10.23 -24.97
CA ARG A 180 -18.41 -10.24 -23.87
C ARG A 180 -18.05 -11.23 -22.77
N GLY A 181 -17.42 -12.35 -23.12
CA GLY A 181 -16.83 -13.30 -22.17
C GLY A 181 -15.71 -12.64 -21.37
N LEU A 182 -14.84 -11.87 -22.02
CA LEU A 182 -13.77 -11.13 -21.39
C LEU A 182 -14.29 -10.06 -20.42
N ALA A 183 -15.39 -9.37 -20.78
CA ALA A 183 -16.02 -8.34 -19.96
C ALA A 183 -16.45 -8.85 -18.55
N ARG A 184 -16.69 -10.15 -18.39
CA ARG A 184 -17.07 -10.73 -17.09
C ARG A 184 -15.97 -10.64 -16.01
N TYR A 185 -14.73 -10.47 -16.42
CA TYR A 185 -13.60 -10.35 -15.50
C TYR A 185 -13.36 -8.91 -15.02
N THR A 186 -14.00 -7.92 -15.67
CA THR A 186 -13.62 -6.51 -15.51
C THR A 186 -13.82 -5.98 -14.09
N ASP A 187 -14.91 -6.35 -13.42
CA ASP A 187 -15.15 -5.95 -12.03
C ASP A 187 -14.15 -6.58 -11.07
N GLU A 188 -13.83 -7.86 -11.23
CA GLU A 188 -12.82 -8.53 -10.41
C GLU A 188 -11.42 -7.95 -10.68
N ILE A 189 -11.10 -7.65 -11.93
CA ILE A 189 -9.85 -6.99 -12.32
C ILE A 189 -9.73 -5.62 -11.63
N ARG A 190 -10.79 -4.80 -11.65
CA ARG A 190 -10.82 -3.51 -10.97
C ARG A 190 -10.52 -3.66 -9.48
N GLU A 191 -11.22 -4.55 -8.77
CA GLU A 191 -11.03 -4.77 -7.34
C GLU A 191 -9.60 -5.21 -7.02
N ARG A 192 -9.02 -6.07 -7.85
CA ARG A 192 -7.62 -6.49 -7.70
C ARG A 192 -6.64 -5.33 -7.88
N PHE A 193 -6.87 -4.43 -8.84
CA PHE A 193 -6.04 -3.24 -9.03
C PHE A 193 -6.17 -2.24 -7.87
N ILE A 194 -7.37 -2.06 -7.31
CA ILE A 194 -7.57 -1.24 -6.11
C ILE A 194 -6.73 -1.80 -4.95
N ASN A 195 -6.75 -3.10 -4.73
CA ASN A 195 -5.96 -3.75 -3.68
C ASN A 195 -4.45 -3.58 -3.91
N LEU A 196 -3.97 -3.68 -5.16
CA LEU A 196 -2.57 -3.43 -5.50
C LEU A 196 -2.19 -1.95 -5.29
N ALA A 197 -3.06 -1.01 -5.66
CA ALA A 197 -2.82 0.42 -5.47
C ALA A 197 -2.61 0.78 -3.99
N ILE A 198 -3.43 0.20 -3.10
CA ILE A 198 -3.30 0.35 -1.65
C ILE A 198 -2.02 -0.32 -1.15
N ARG A 199 -1.80 -1.60 -1.51
CA ARG A 199 -0.67 -2.41 -1.02
C ARG A 199 0.68 -1.80 -1.39
N TYR A 200 0.83 -1.33 -2.61
CA TYR A 200 2.08 -0.78 -3.14
C TYR A 200 2.16 0.75 -3.04
N ASN A 201 1.14 1.39 -2.44
CA ASN A 201 1.06 2.85 -2.27
C ASN A 201 1.33 3.64 -3.56
N ILE A 202 0.73 3.21 -4.67
CA ILE A 202 0.90 3.79 -6.01
C ILE A 202 -0.46 3.96 -6.69
N ASN A 203 -0.63 5.02 -7.49
CA ASN A 203 -1.82 5.15 -8.32
C ASN A 203 -1.67 4.29 -9.58
N ILE A 204 -2.73 3.56 -9.95
CA ILE A 204 -2.71 2.64 -11.09
C ILE A 204 -3.73 3.09 -12.12
N ILE A 205 -3.27 3.32 -13.35
CA ILE A 205 -4.12 3.46 -14.52
C ILE A 205 -4.14 2.10 -15.21
N THR A 206 -5.28 1.43 -15.16
CA THR A 206 -5.39 0.01 -15.52
C THR A 206 -5.25 -0.28 -17.02
N GLY A 207 -5.03 0.75 -17.84
CA GLY A 207 -5.28 0.59 -19.26
C GLY A 207 -6.78 0.51 -19.53
N SER A 208 -7.18 -0.16 -20.59
CA SER A 208 -8.61 -0.33 -20.84
C SER A 208 -9.00 -1.77 -21.17
N MET A 209 -10.26 -2.10 -20.92
CA MET A 209 -10.83 -3.45 -21.04
C MET A 209 -12.35 -3.38 -21.30
N PRO A 210 -12.97 -4.45 -21.83
CA PRO A 210 -14.39 -4.45 -22.12
C PRO A 210 -15.23 -4.51 -20.85
N LEU A 211 -16.30 -3.73 -20.77
CA LEU A 211 -17.30 -3.76 -19.70
C LEU A 211 -18.71 -3.69 -20.28
N ILE A 212 -19.59 -4.57 -19.83
CA ILE A 212 -21.03 -4.47 -20.09
C ILE A 212 -21.64 -3.63 -18.97
N LYS A 213 -22.24 -2.49 -19.32
CA LYS A 213 -22.88 -1.61 -18.35
C LYS A 213 -24.35 -1.98 -18.11
N GLU A 214 -25.00 -1.27 -17.21
CA GLU A 214 -26.43 -1.46 -16.86
C GLU A 214 -27.38 -1.30 -18.05
N ASP A 215 -27.00 -0.49 -19.05
CA ASP A 215 -27.74 -0.33 -20.30
C ASP A 215 -27.63 -1.54 -21.25
N GLY A 216 -26.88 -2.58 -20.89
CA GLY A 216 -26.60 -3.79 -21.65
C GLY A 216 -25.63 -3.58 -22.81
N LEU A 217 -25.12 -2.36 -23.01
CA LEU A 217 -24.13 -2.07 -24.03
C LEU A 217 -22.71 -2.39 -23.56
N LEU A 218 -21.86 -2.71 -24.54
CA LEU A 218 -20.45 -3.02 -24.29
C LEU A 218 -19.61 -1.76 -24.55
N TYR A 219 -18.77 -1.42 -23.59
CA TYR A 219 -17.85 -0.29 -23.65
C TYR A 219 -16.41 -0.76 -23.44
N ASN A 220 -15.45 0.00 -23.96
CA ASN A 220 -14.05 -0.14 -23.60
C ASN A 220 -13.76 0.88 -22.50
N VAL A 221 -13.49 0.39 -21.28
CA VAL A 221 -13.34 1.22 -20.08
C VAL A 221 -12.00 0.99 -19.43
N GLY A 222 -11.46 2.02 -18.77
CA GLY A 222 -10.34 1.91 -17.89
C GLY A 222 -10.62 2.56 -16.55
N PHE A 223 -9.76 2.29 -15.58
CA PHE A 223 -9.90 2.79 -14.24
C PHE A 223 -8.63 3.51 -13.80
N LEU A 224 -8.79 4.60 -13.06
CA LEU A 224 -7.78 5.17 -12.21
C LEU A 224 -8.04 4.64 -10.79
N CYS A 225 -7.22 3.71 -10.33
CA CYS A 225 -7.26 3.19 -8.96
C CYS A 225 -6.23 3.96 -8.14
N ARG A 226 -6.70 4.68 -7.10
CA ARG A 226 -5.82 5.49 -6.25
C ARG A 226 -5.29 4.70 -5.06
N ARG A 227 -4.17 5.15 -4.54
CA ARG A 227 -3.50 4.57 -3.35
C ARG A 227 -4.33 4.63 -2.07
N ASP A 228 -5.36 5.45 -2.02
CA ASP A 228 -6.32 5.55 -0.91
C ASP A 228 -7.51 4.57 -1.03
N GLY A 229 -7.56 3.77 -2.10
CA GLY A 229 -8.61 2.81 -2.38
C GLY A 229 -9.79 3.37 -3.16
N THR A 230 -9.81 4.66 -3.47
CA THR A 230 -10.81 5.24 -4.37
C THR A 230 -10.49 4.92 -5.83
N TYR A 231 -11.51 4.91 -6.68
CA TYR A 231 -11.30 4.73 -8.10
C TYR A 231 -12.24 5.59 -8.93
N GLU A 232 -11.83 5.87 -10.15
CA GLU A 232 -12.66 6.50 -11.18
C GLU A 232 -12.57 5.74 -12.49
N MET A 233 -13.65 5.80 -13.26
CA MET A 233 -13.76 5.11 -14.54
C MET A 233 -13.76 6.11 -15.69
N TYR A 234 -13.04 5.80 -16.76
CA TYR A 234 -13.10 6.50 -18.03
C TYR A 234 -13.52 5.54 -19.16
N GLU A 235 -14.06 6.09 -20.22
CA GLU A 235 -14.57 5.36 -21.38
C GLU A 235 -13.82 5.77 -22.64
N LYS A 236 -13.49 4.82 -23.49
CA LYS A 236 -12.96 5.11 -24.83
C LYS A 236 -14.05 5.86 -25.64
N LEU A 237 -13.71 7.06 -26.09
CA LEU A 237 -14.66 7.89 -26.85
C LEU A 237 -14.74 7.49 -28.33
N HIS A 238 -13.57 7.30 -28.94
CA HIS A 238 -13.45 7.00 -30.36
C HIS A 238 -13.29 5.50 -30.59
N VAL A 239 -14.40 4.84 -30.83
CA VAL A 239 -14.43 3.41 -31.17
C VAL A 239 -14.21 3.27 -32.67
N THR A 240 -13.35 2.34 -33.07
CA THR A 240 -13.09 2.08 -34.49
C THR A 240 -14.28 1.41 -35.20
N PRO A 241 -14.41 1.51 -36.51
CA PRO A 241 -15.47 0.82 -37.24
C PRO A 241 -15.47 -0.70 -37.04
N ASP A 242 -14.30 -1.30 -36.91
CA ASP A 242 -14.15 -2.76 -36.67
C ASP A 242 -14.60 -3.15 -35.26
N GLU A 243 -14.23 -2.36 -34.23
CA GLU A 243 -14.72 -2.57 -32.87
C GLU A 243 -16.24 -2.46 -32.76
N MET A 244 -16.85 -1.51 -33.52
CA MET A 244 -18.31 -1.41 -33.58
C MET A 244 -18.96 -2.59 -34.29
N LYS A 245 -18.42 -2.99 -35.45
CA LYS A 245 -19.00 -4.04 -36.28
C LYS A 245 -18.79 -5.44 -35.70
N CYS A 246 -17.53 -5.76 -35.33
CA CYS A 246 -17.16 -7.11 -34.96
C CYS A 246 -17.45 -7.40 -33.49
N TRP A 247 -17.28 -6.40 -32.62
CA TRP A 247 -17.41 -6.58 -31.18
C TRP A 247 -18.68 -5.97 -30.58
N GLY A 248 -19.29 -5.04 -31.28
CA GLY A 248 -20.49 -4.33 -30.82
C GLY A 248 -20.17 -3.31 -29.72
N LEU A 249 -18.99 -2.69 -29.78
CA LEU A 249 -18.58 -1.66 -28.83
C LEU A 249 -19.31 -0.35 -29.06
N SER A 250 -19.69 0.29 -27.95
CA SER A 250 -20.26 1.63 -27.91
C SER A 250 -19.22 2.63 -27.44
N GLY A 251 -19.18 3.83 -28.00
CA GLY A 251 -18.30 4.92 -27.58
C GLY A 251 -18.81 5.62 -26.32
N GLY A 252 -17.88 6.10 -25.51
CA GLY A 252 -18.16 6.99 -24.38
C GLY A 252 -18.69 8.35 -24.85
N LYS A 253 -19.26 9.13 -23.94
CA LYS A 253 -19.94 10.39 -24.24
C LYS A 253 -19.24 11.65 -23.71
N ALA A 254 -18.27 11.51 -22.83
CA ALA A 254 -17.66 12.65 -22.15
C ALA A 254 -16.17 12.46 -21.89
N ILE A 255 -15.41 13.53 -22.06
CA ILE A 255 -14.06 13.65 -21.53
C ILE A 255 -14.18 14.09 -20.07
N ARG A 256 -13.45 13.44 -19.18
CA ARG A 256 -13.41 13.79 -17.76
C ARG A 256 -11.97 14.05 -17.34
N THR A 257 -11.80 15.00 -16.44
CA THR A 257 -10.56 15.17 -15.65
C THR A 257 -10.80 14.59 -14.26
N PHE A 258 -9.79 13.94 -13.72
CA PHE A 258 -9.81 13.35 -12.38
C PHE A 258 -8.88 14.17 -11.49
N GLU A 259 -9.37 14.61 -10.33
CA GLU A 259 -8.62 15.35 -9.31
C GLU A 259 -8.05 14.42 -8.22
#